data_86c2bcd520fb776ebaf32e5339366a60
#
_entry.id   86c2bcd520fb776ebaf32e5339366a60
#
_cell.length_a   1.000
_cell.length_b   1.000
_cell.length_c   1.000
_cell.angle_alpha   90.00
_cell.angle_beta   90.00
_cell.angle_gamma   90.00
#
_symmetry.space_group_name_H-M   'P 1'
#
loop_
_entity.id
_entity.type
_entity.pdbx_description
1 polymer ?
#
loop_
_entity_poly.entity_id
_entity_poly.type
_entity_poly.pdbx_seq_one_letter_code
_entity_poly.pdbx_strand_id
1 'polypeptide(L)'
;MKNKAYRLISIAFMVLLLGSCAKVKQVGVTSFELDSVTPRGLRALTLTMSVGVHNPAKEITLSEISGEAVVSGKVIGNVAVAPVVLTARKDSSYTVKADLTLAEGVSVFEVLALAKDRSAIENGTANVYAKAKLKGGPSKKIKMEDVPLKKLLEFLK
;
A
#
# COMPACT_ATOMS: atom_id res chain seq x y z
N MET A 1 17.75 1.14 10.78
CA MET A 1 17.20 0.49 9.58
C MET A 1 15.72 0.75 9.36
N LYS A 2 14.88 0.69 10.40
CA LYS A 2 13.45 1.02 10.27
C LYS A 2 13.20 2.44 9.73
N ASN A 3 14.04 3.40 10.09
CA ASN A 3 13.90 4.80 9.67
C ASN A 3 14.16 5.05 8.16
N LYS A 4 14.95 4.23 7.51
CA LYS A 4 15.23 4.37 6.06
C LYS A 4 14.05 3.90 5.20
N ALA A 5 13.38 2.84 5.64
CA ALA A 5 12.21 2.32 4.95
C ALA A 5 11.05 3.31 5.03
N TYR A 6 10.76 3.84 6.20
CA TYR A 6 9.74 4.87 6.38
C TYR A 6 10.04 6.14 5.56
N ARG A 7 11.32 6.53 5.45
CA ARG A 7 11.74 7.64 4.61
C ARG A 7 11.50 7.39 3.12
N LEU A 8 11.69 6.17 2.65
CA LEU A 8 11.50 5.83 1.24
C LEU A 8 10.04 5.81 0.82
N ILE A 9 9.12 5.34 1.67
CA ILE A 9 7.68 5.43 1.38
C ILE A 9 7.17 6.85 1.59
N SER A 10 7.63 7.52 2.62
CA SER A 10 7.33 8.93 2.78
C SER A 10 7.74 9.71 1.52
N ILE A 11 8.89 9.41 0.96
CA ILE A 11 9.39 9.99 -0.29
C ILE A 11 8.57 9.54 -1.50
N ALA A 12 8.23 8.26 -1.60
CA ALA A 12 7.39 7.75 -2.69
C ALA A 12 5.97 8.31 -2.62
N PHE A 13 5.38 8.39 -1.43
CA PHE A 13 4.10 9.04 -1.19
C PHE A 13 4.18 10.54 -1.44
N MET A 14 5.32 11.15 -1.12
CA MET A 14 5.63 12.56 -1.34
C MET A 14 5.75 12.92 -2.83
N VAL A 15 6.42 12.07 -3.61
CA VAL A 15 6.58 12.24 -5.06
C VAL A 15 5.23 12.15 -5.78
N LEU A 16 4.30 11.36 -5.26
CA LEU A 16 2.97 11.19 -5.83
C LEU A 16 2.05 12.39 -5.63
N LEU A 17 2.34 13.21 -4.66
CA LEU A 17 1.56 14.40 -4.33
C LEU A 17 2.16 15.68 -4.94
N LEU A 18 3.16 15.55 -5.82
CA LEU A 18 3.79 16.64 -6.56
C LEU A 18 2.78 17.36 -7.47
N GLY A 19 2.16 18.38 -6.97
CA GLY A 19 1.20 19.21 -7.74
C GLY A 19 0.16 19.94 -6.90
N SER A 20 0.10 19.70 -5.61
CA SER A 20 -0.81 20.36 -4.69
C SER A 20 -0.07 20.99 -3.51
N CYS A 21 -0.74 21.72 -2.64
CA CYS A 21 -0.19 22.48 -1.53
C CYS A 21 1.03 21.87 -0.85
N ALA A 22 2.00 22.70 -0.45
CA ALA A 22 3.23 22.28 0.21
C ALA A 22 3.01 21.37 1.45
N LYS A 23 1.89 21.52 2.15
CA LYS A 23 1.53 20.70 3.31
C LYS A 23 1.17 19.26 2.96
N VAL A 24 0.61 19.01 1.78
CA VAL A 24 0.28 17.66 1.31
C VAL A 24 1.55 16.85 1.06
N LYS A 25 2.63 17.50 0.69
CA LYS A 25 3.95 16.87 0.51
C LYS A 25 4.57 16.36 1.81
N GLN A 26 4.07 16.83 2.95
CA GLN A 26 4.55 16.44 4.28
C GLN A 26 3.77 15.28 4.89
N VAL A 27 2.72 14.81 4.22
CA VAL A 27 1.98 13.61 4.64
C VAL A 27 2.89 12.39 4.54
N GLY A 28 2.97 11.63 5.59
CA GLY A 28 3.84 10.45 5.61
C GLY A 28 3.33 9.34 6.51
N VAL A 29 3.76 8.14 6.22
CA VAL A 29 3.50 6.97 7.07
C VAL A 29 4.52 6.95 8.20
N THR A 30 4.03 6.93 9.44
CA THR A 30 4.86 6.92 10.64
C THR A 30 5.05 5.53 11.22
N SER A 31 4.09 4.64 10.99
CA SER A 31 4.17 3.26 11.47
C SER A 31 3.34 2.35 10.57
N PHE A 32 3.68 1.06 10.59
CA PHE A 32 2.95 0.04 9.86
C PHE A 32 3.03 -1.28 10.63
N GLU A 33 1.90 -1.91 10.86
CA GLU A 33 1.82 -3.20 11.52
C GLU A 33 0.75 -4.07 10.84
N LEU A 34 1.10 -5.32 10.59
CA LEU A 34 0.16 -6.32 10.11
C LEU A 34 -0.50 -6.99 11.31
N ASP A 35 -1.79 -6.71 11.53
CA ASP A 35 -2.54 -7.21 12.68
C ASP A 35 -3.04 -8.63 12.47
N SER A 36 -3.60 -8.91 11.30
CA SER A 36 -4.13 -10.25 11.01
C SER A 36 -4.20 -10.57 9.54
N VAL A 37 -4.18 -11.86 9.24
CA VAL A 37 -4.41 -12.41 7.90
C VAL A 37 -5.54 -13.42 8.02
N THR A 38 -6.65 -13.18 7.34
CA THR A 38 -7.83 -14.06 7.38
C THR A 38 -8.07 -14.65 6.00
N PRO A 39 -7.99 -15.97 5.85
CA PRO A 39 -8.33 -16.63 4.59
C PRO A 39 -9.82 -16.44 4.25
N ARG A 40 -10.10 -16.20 2.98
CA ARG A 40 -11.45 -16.12 2.42
C ARG A 40 -11.59 -17.12 1.28
N GLY A 41 -11.64 -18.40 1.63
CA GLY A 41 -11.62 -19.49 0.65
C GLY A 41 -10.19 -19.80 0.18
N LEU A 42 -10.08 -20.45 -0.97
CA LEU A 42 -8.79 -20.94 -1.49
C LEU A 42 -8.02 -19.92 -2.32
N ARG A 43 -8.64 -18.81 -2.66
CA ARG A 43 -8.08 -17.82 -3.59
C ARG A 43 -8.14 -16.39 -3.11
N ALA A 44 -8.51 -16.17 -1.87
CA ALA A 44 -8.61 -14.82 -1.33
C ALA A 44 -8.16 -14.77 0.13
N LEU A 45 -7.56 -13.65 0.50
CA LEU A 45 -7.12 -13.35 1.86
C LEU A 45 -7.55 -11.93 2.21
N THR A 46 -7.96 -11.71 3.45
CA THR A 46 -8.15 -10.36 3.99
C THR A 46 -7.00 -10.05 4.95
N LEU A 47 -6.31 -8.97 4.67
CA LEU A 47 -5.24 -8.44 5.52
C LEU A 47 -5.80 -7.28 6.33
N THR A 48 -5.61 -7.29 7.63
CA THR A 48 -5.93 -6.16 8.50
C THR A 48 -4.63 -5.56 9.00
N MET A 49 -4.47 -4.26 8.79
CA MET A 49 -3.23 -3.55 9.09
C MET A 49 -3.51 -2.30 9.91
N SER A 50 -2.60 -1.97 10.80
CA SER A 50 -2.59 -0.68 11.49
C SER A 50 -1.55 0.21 10.86
N VAL A 51 -1.96 1.37 10.37
CA VAL A 51 -1.08 2.32 9.69
C VAL A 51 -1.13 3.65 10.41
N GLY A 52 0.00 4.10 10.93
CA GLY A 52 0.15 5.43 11.47
C GLY A 52 0.48 6.43 10.36
N VAL A 53 -0.22 7.56 10.36
CA VAL A 53 -0.05 8.61 9.34
C VAL A 53 0.06 9.97 10.00
N HIS A 54 1.06 10.72 9.57
CA HIS A 54 1.21 12.14 9.87
C HIS A 54 0.58 12.94 8.73
N ASN A 55 -0.47 13.69 9.02
CA ASN A 55 -1.14 14.55 8.05
C ASN A 55 -1.19 16.00 8.53
N PRO A 56 -0.27 16.86 8.10
CA PRO A 56 -0.27 18.29 8.42
C PRO A 56 -1.23 19.11 7.55
N ALA A 57 -1.80 18.49 6.52
CA ALA A 57 -2.71 19.14 5.56
C ALA A 57 -4.17 19.05 6.01
N LYS A 58 -5.08 19.49 5.16
CA LYS A 58 -6.51 19.27 5.31
C LYS A 58 -6.84 17.78 5.23
N GLU A 59 -8.07 17.42 5.55
CA GLU A 59 -8.57 16.05 5.41
C GLU A 59 -8.37 15.53 3.99
N ILE A 60 -7.81 14.33 3.89
CA ILE A 60 -7.56 13.65 2.62
C ILE A 60 -8.33 12.34 2.61
N THR A 61 -9.16 12.14 1.59
CA THR A 61 -9.82 10.86 1.37
C THR A 61 -9.06 10.08 0.31
N LEU A 62 -8.59 8.90 0.70
CA LEU A 62 -7.98 7.94 -0.22
C LEU A 62 -9.03 6.88 -0.58
N SER A 63 -9.31 6.74 -1.87
CA SER A 63 -10.31 5.81 -2.38
C SER A 63 -9.79 5.10 -3.62
N GLU A 64 -10.54 4.10 -4.07
CA GLU A 64 -10.19 3.31 -5.26
C GLU A 64 -8.74 2.79 -5.19
N ILE A 65 -8.30 2.42 -3.98
CA ILE A 65 -6.95 1.93 -3.76
C ILE A 65 -6.90 0.47 -4.20
N SER A 66 -6.07 0.20 -5.18
CA SER A 66 -5.88 -1.14 -5.70
C SER A 66 -4.43 -1.37 -6.11
N GLY A 67 -4.08 -2.63 -6.26
CA GLY A 67 -2.75 -2.98 -6.71
C GLY A 67 -2.69 -4.38 -7.27
N GLU A 68 -1.62 -4.68 -7.96
CA GLU A 68 -1.33 -6.03 -8.41
C GLU A 68 0.13 -6.36 -8.15
N ALA A 69 0.40 -7.60 -7.80
CA ALA A 69 1.75 -8.10 -7.59
C ALA A 69 2.17 -8.94 -8.80
N VAL A 70 3.37 -8.68 -9.32
CA VAL A 70 3.95 -9.37 -10.46
C VAL A 70 5.26 -10.00 -10.03
N VAL A 71 5.38 -11.31 -10.20
CA VAL A 71 6.60 -12.07 -9.91
C VAL A 71 6.99 -12.87 -11.13
N SER A 72 8.24 -12.73 -11.59
CA SER A 72 8.75 -13.39 -12.78
C SER A 72 7.88 -13.15 -14.03
N GLY A 73 7.37 -11.93 -14.20
CA GLY A 73 6.51 -11.56 -15.32
C GLY A 73 5.06 -12.06 -15.23
N LYS A 74 4.70 -12.75 -14.16
CA LYS A 74 3.35 -13.29 -13.94
C LYS A 74 2.62 -12.52 -12.85
N VAL A 75 1.38 -12.10 -13.10
CA VAL A 75 0.50 -11.51 -12.09
C VAL A 75 0.12 -12.59 -11.08
N ILE A 76 0.46 -12.37 -9.82
CA ILE A 76 0.17 -13.32 -8.72
C ILE A 76 -1.19 -13.05 -8.10
N GLY A 77 -1.57 -11.80 -8.01
CA GLY A 77 -2.84 -11.43 -7.41
C GLY A 77 -3.10 -9.93 -7.45
N ASN A 78 -4.32 -9.59 -7.10
CA ASN A 78 -4.81 -8.22 -7.02
C ASN A 78 -5.18 -7.89 -5.59
N VAL A 79 -4.89 -6.67 -5.18
CA VAL A 79 -5.24 -6.15 -3.86
C VAL A 79 -6.23 -5.01 -4.02
N ALA A 80 -7.30 -5.03 -3.25
CA ALA A 80 -8.24 -3.92 -3.13
C ALA A 80 -8.26 -3.46 -1.67
N VAL A 81 -8.07 -2.17 -1.46
CA VAL A 81 -8.03 -1.59 -0.11
C VAL A 81 -9.25 -0.73 0.12
N ALA A 82 -9.87 -0.88 1.30
CA ALA A 82 -11.01 -0.06 1.69
C ALA A 82 -10.62 1.43 1.75
N PRO A 83 -11.53 2.35 1.42
CA PRO A 83 -11.26 3.79 1.50
C PRO A 83 -10.81 4.21 2.90
N VAL A 84 -9.89 5.16 2.97
CA VAL A 84 -9.35 5.70 4.21
C VAL A 84 -9.47 7.22 4.19
N VAL A 85 -9.94 7.79 5.29
CA VAL A 85 -10.02 9.23 5.48
C VAL A 85 -8.93 9.67 6.48
N LEU A 86 -7.96 10.42 6.00
CA LEU A 86 -6.88 10.95 6.82
C LEU A 86 -7.34 12.26 7.48
N THR A 87 -7.47 12.25 8.80
CA THR A 87 -7.93 13.41 9.58
C THR A 87 -6.96 14.60 9.41
N ALA A 88 -7.53 15.78 9.23
CA ALA A 88 -6.76 17.02 9.04
C ALA A 88 -5.85 17.32 10.22
N ARG A 89 -4.62 17.75 9.94
CA ARG A 89 -3.66 18.30 10.90
C ARG A 89 -3.46 17.42 12.14
N LYS A 90 -3.35 16.10 11.92
CA LYS A 90 -3.29 15.14 13.01
C LYS A 90 -2.40 13.95 12.67
N ASP A 91 -1.71 13.47 13.69
CA ASP A 91 -1.08 12.16 13.67
C ASP A 91 -2.10 11.15 14.16
N SER A 92 -2.43 10.18 13.35
CA SER A 92 -3.44 9.17 13.69
C SER A 92 -3.04 7.79 13.20
N SER A 93 -3.58 6.79 13.87
CA SER A 93 -3.46 5.41 13.43
C SER A 93 -4.79 4.95 12.83
N TYR A 94 -4.72 4.29 11.71
CA TYR A 94 -5.88 3.80 10.96
C TYR A 94 -5.83 2.28 10.84
N THR A 95 -6.98 1.65 11.04
CA THR A 95 -7.13 0.24 10.70
C THR A 95 -7.52 0.13 9.24
N VAL A 96 -6.69 -0.49 8.45
CA VAL A 96 -6.86 -0.64 7.00
C VAL A 96 -7.09 -2.09 6.67
N LYS A 97 -8.14 -2.37 5.90
CA LYS A 97 -8.44 -3.71 5.38
C LYS A 97 -8.11 -3.78 3.90
N ALA A 98 -7.34 -4.80 3.53
CA ALA A 98 -6.97 -5.08 2.16
C ALA A 98 -7.42 -6.49 1.79
N ASP A 99 -8.14 -6.61 0.69
CA ASP A 99 -8.56 -7.89 0.14
C ASP A 99 -7.63 -8.29 -0.98
N LEU A 100 -6.89 -9.37 -0.76
CA LEU A 100 -6.01 -9.96 -1.76
C LEU A 100 -6.76 -11.10 -2.47
N THR A 101 -6.90 -11.00 -3.78
CA THR A 101 -7.45 -12.06 -4.63
C THR A 101 -6.35 -12.63 -5.51
N LEU A 102 -6.13 -13.94 -5.43
CA LEU A 102 -5.11 -14.60 -6.23
C LEU A 102 -5.53 -14.66 -7.70
N ALA A 103 -4.57 -14.52 -8.60
CA ALA A 103 -4.79 -14.65 -10.02
C ALA A 103 -5.23 -16.08 -10.38
N GLU A 104 -5.88 -16.23 -11.51
CA GLU A 104 -6.29 -17.54 -12.00
C GLU A 104 -5.09 -18.48 -12.17
N GLY A 105 -5.22 -19.69 -11.67
CA GLY A 105 -4.14 -20.68 -11.68
C GLY A 105 -3.10 -20.52 -10.58
N VAL A 106 -3.21 -19.52 -9.74
CA VAL A 106 -2.32 -19.30 -8.59
C VAL A 106 -2.99 -19.78 -7.31
N SER A 107 -2.32 -20.64 -6.56
CA SER A 107 -2.82 -21.16 -5.28
C SER A 107 -2.19 -20.46 -4.09
N VAL A 108 -2.84 -20.55 -2.92
CA VAL A 108 -2.30 -20.04 -1.66
C VAL A 108 -0.95 -20.68 -1.35
N PHE A 109 -0.79 -21.98 -1.66
CA PHE A 109 0.48 -22.69 -1.42
C PHE A 109 1.61 -22.14 -2.30
N GLU A 110 1.30 -21.78 -3.53
CA GLU A 110 2.26 -21.15 -4.44
C GLU A 110 2.71 -19.78 -3.91
N VAL A 111 1.78 -18.99 -3.41
CA VAL A 111 2.10 -17.68 -2.79
C VAL A 111 2.96 -17.86 -1.54
N LEU A 112 2.64 -18.84 -0.70
CA LEU A 112 3.46 -19.14 0.49
C LEU A 112 4.86 -19.61 0.12
N ALA A 113 4.99 -20.39 -0.93
CA ALA A 113 6.29 -20.82 -1.45
C ALA A 113 7.10 -19.63 -1.98
N LEU A 114 6.45 -18.72 -2.72
CA LEU A 114 7.08 -17.49 -3.22
C LEU A 114 7.51 -16.56 -2.07
N ALA A 115 6.70 -16.47 -1.01
CA ALA A 115 7.03 -15.65 0.15
C ALA A 115 8.30 -16.12 0.88
N LYS A 116 8.64 -17.40 0.76
CA LYS A 116 9.88 -17.97 1.31
C LYS A 116 11.07 -17.83 0.36
N ASP A 117 10.83 -17.56 -0.91
CA ASP A 117 11.86 -17.41 -1.92
C ASP A 117 12.27 -15.93 -2.04
N ARG A 118 13.36 -15.58 -1.38
CA ARG A 118 13.89 -14.21 -1.42
C ARG A 118 14.20 -13.73 -2.82
N SER A 119 14.71 -14.59 -3.67
CA SER A 119 15.06 -14.24 -5.04
C SER A 119 13.83 -13.85 -5.86
N ALA A 120 12.75 -14.60 -5.74
CA ALA A 120 11.49 -14.30 -6.41
C ALA A 120 10.93 -12.94 -5.96
N ILE A 121 11.00 -12.67 -4.66
CA ILE A 121 10.50 -11.42 -4.08
C ILE A 121 11.39 -10.22 -4.47
N GLU A 122 12.70 -10.39 -4.46
CA GLU A 122 13.63 -9.32 -4.85
C GLU A 122 13.46 -8.89 -6.30
N ASN A 123 13.03 -9.79 -7.16
CA ASN A 123 12.77 -9.51 -8.58
C ASN A 123 11.30 -9.19 -8.88
N GLY A 124 10.43 -9.27 -7.89
CA GLY A 124 9.01 -8.95 -8.04
C GLY A 124 8.73 -7.45 -8.02
N THR A 125 7.63 -7.07 -8.61
CA THR A 125 7.14 -5.70 -8.65
C THR A 125 5.66 -5.62 -8.30
N ALA A 126 5.20 -4.43 -7.95
CA ALA A 126 3.79 -4.16 -7.74
C ALA A 126 3.38 -2.90 -8.50
N ASN A 127 2.16 -2.91 -9.01
CA ASN A 127 1.52 -1.73 -9.56
C ASN A 127 0.46 -1.27 -8.56
N VAL A 128 0.46 -0.01 -8.22
CA VAL A 128 -0.46 0.56 -7.22
C VAL A 128 -1.23 1.72 -7.81
N TYR A 129 -2.53 1.73 -7.56
CA TYR A 129 -3.45 2.77 -8.02
C TYR A 129 -4.26 3.29 -6.86
N ALA A 130 -4.49 4.58 -6.82
CA ALA A 130 -5.32 5.19 -5.79
C ALA A 130 -5.92 6.50 -6.32
N LYS A 131 -6.92 7.01 -5.61
CA LYS A 131 -7.50 8.31 -5.84
C LYS A 131 -7.46 9.09 -4.54
N ALA A 132 -6.83 10.25 -4.56
CA ALA A 132 -6.73 11.13 -3.41
C ALA A 132 -7.59 12.37 -3.63
N LYS A 133 -8.38 12.74 -2.64
CA LYS A 133 -9.20 13.95 -2.64
C LYS A 133 -8.94 14.76 -1.39
N LEU A 134 -8.52 15.99 -1.58
CA LEU A 134 -8.40 16.96 -0.50
C LEU A 134 -9.79 17.55 -0.22
N LYS A 135 -10.17 17.70 1.04
CA LYS A 135 -11.48 18.28 1.41
C LYS A 135 -11.64 19.68 0.80
N GLY A 136 -12.71 19.85 0.03
CA GLY A 136 -12.97 21.09 -0.68
C GLY A 136 -12.12 21.33 -1.91
N GLY A 137 -11.32 20.36 -2.32
CA GLY A 137 -10.44 20.44 -3.49
C GLY A 137 -10.74 19.38 -4.55
N PRO A 138 -9.97 19.39 -5.65
CA PRO A 138 -10.11 18.40 -6.70
C PRO A 138 -9.56 17.04 -6.27
N SER A 139 -10.01 15.98 -6.91
CA SER A 139 -9.44 14.66 -6.75
C SER A 139 -8.31 14.43 -7.76
N LYS A 140 -7.31 13.64 -7.36
CA LYS A 140 -6.18 13.28 -8.20
C LYS A 140 -6.00 11.76 -8.21
N LYS A 141 -5.82 11.20 -9.41
CA LYS A 141 -5.47 9.79 -9.56
C LYS A 141 -3.97 9.62 -9.36
N ILE A 142 -3.62 8.61 -8.59
CA ILE A 142 -2.24 8.24 -8.30
C ILE A 142 -1.97 6.89 -8.94
N LYS A 143 -0.90 6.79 -9.70
CA LYS A 143 -0.49 5.55 -10.36
C LYS A 143 1.00 5.34 -10.14
N MET A 144 1.34 4.22 -9.52
CA MET A 144 2.73 3.78 -9.37
C MET A 144 2.91 2.43 -10.05
N GLU A 145 3.81 2.37 -11.01
CA GLU A 145 4.12 1.15 -11.73
C GLU A 145 5.52 0.65 -11.36
N ASP A 146 5.68 -0.66 -11.43
CA ASP A 146 6.98 -1.33 -11.22
C ASP A 146 7.65 -1.01 -9.87
N VAL A 147 6.84 -0.86 -8.81
CA VAL A 147 7.37 -0.68 -7.46
C VAL A 147 8.01 -1.99 -6.99
N PRO A 148 9.31 -2.02 -6.66
CA PRO A 148 9.94 -3.25 -6.20
C PRO A 148 9.27 -3.82 -4.94
N LEU A 149 8.91 -5.10 -4.96
CA LEU A 149 8.33 -5.80 -3.80
C LEU A 149 9.27 -5.79 -2.60
N LYS A 150 10.56 -5.81 -2.84
CA LYS A 150 11.58 -5.69 -1.80
C LYS A 150 11.36 -4.45 -0.92
N LYS A 151 11.02 -3.32 -1.53
CA LYS A 151 10.72 -2.09 -0.77
C LYS A 151 9.47 -2.22 0.07
N LEU A 152 8.45 -2.91 -0.43
CA LEU A 152 7.20 -3.14 0.30
C LEU A 152 7.40 -4.10 1.47
N LEU A 153 8.26 -5.10 1.32
CA LEU A 153 8.53 -6.10 2.35
C LEU A 153 9.42 -5.60 3.48
N GLU A 154 10.24 -4.60 3.24
CA GLU A 154 11.04 -3.96 4.28
C GLU A 154 10.17 -3.32 5.36
N PHE A 155 8.89 -3.08 5.07
CA PHE A 155 7.91 -2.59 6.03
C PHE A 155 7.31 -3.67 6.93
N LEU A 156 7.20 -4.90 6.42
CA LEU A 156 6.61 -6.02 7.14
C LEU A 156 7.57 -6.64 8.15
N LYS A 157 8.75 -6.15 8.24
CA LYS A 157 9.75 -6.50 9.23
C LYS A 157 9.77 -5.46 10.34
#